data_e95fbc975d7c480d7eb322c3774f1d70
#
_entry.id   e95fbc975d7c480d7eb322c3774f1d70
#
_cell.length_a   1.000
_cell.length_b   1.000
_cell.length_c   1.000
_cell.angle_alpha   90.00
_cell.angle_beta   90.00
_cell.angle_gamma   90.00
#
_symmetry.space_group_name_H-M   'P 1'
#
loop_
_entity.id
_entity.type
_entity.pdbx_description
1 polymer ?
#
loop_
_entity_poly.entity_id
_entity_poly.type
_entity_poly.pdbx_seq_one_letter_code
_entity_poly.pdbx_strand_id
1 'polypeptide(L)'
;MKGFKVVSDFDPKGDQPQAIKKIAENLDDGLLNQTLLGVTGSGKTYTIAKVIEETQRPAIIMAPNKTLAAQLYGEFKDFFPENRVEYFISYYDYYQPEAYVPSSDTYIAKDANINEHIEQMRLSATKALIEAKDTIVVASVSAIYGLGAPESYLKMVLNLSRGEVINQRDILRQLATMQYARNDLDFQRGSFRVRGNSIDIFPAEAEKEAVRIELEFDKISDIYFFDPLTGTVIKEMPRVSIFPKTHYVTPQNTINKALDDIKIELDPRPVSYTHLTLPTKVSV
;
A
#
# COMPACT_ATOMS: atom_id res chain seq x y z
N MET A 1 2.26 5.81 -21.97
CA MET A 1 2.51 6.24 -20.58
C MET A 1 2.66 7.76 -20.63
N LYS A 2 2.02 8.46 -19.70
CA LYS A 2 2.24 9.91 -19.56
C LYS A 2 3.60 10.09 -18.90
N GLY A 3 4.43 11.00 -19.40
CA GLY A 3 5.66 11.39 -18.73
C GLY A 3 5.35 12.31 -17.54
N PHE A 4 6.32 12.51 -16.65
CA PHE A 4 6.21 13.51 -15.60
C PHE A 4 6.16 14.90 -16.21
N LYS A 5 5.17 15.70 -15.77
CA LYS A 5 5.00 17.08 -16.22
C LYS A 5 4.64 17.96 -15.04
N VAL A 6 5.49 18.91 -14.74
CA VAL A 6 5.24 19.92 -13.70
C VAL A 6 4.25 20.96 -14.20
N VAL A 7 3.20 21.18 -13.42
CA VAL A 7 2.27 22.30 -13.61
C VAL A 7 2.57 23.33 -12.53
N SER A 8 2.92 24.56 -12.94
CA SER A 8 3.26 25.64 -12.02
C SER A 8 3.11 26.98 -12.72
N ASP A 9 2.70 28.01 -11.98
CA ASP A 9 2.66 29.39 -12.42
C ASP A 9 4.05 30.08 -12.38
N PHE A 10 5.05 29.33 -11.89
CA PHE A 10 6.41 29.85 -11.73
C PHE A 10 7.39 29.18 -12.69
N ASP A 11 8.29 30.00 -13.24
CA ASP A 11 9.49 29.52 -13.93
C ASP A 11 10.67 29.45 -12.98
N PRO A 12 11.66 28.54 -13.21
CA PRO A 12 12.88 28.48 -12.43
C PRO A 12 13.64 29.81 -12.50
N LYS A 13 14.04 30.36 -11.34
CA LYS A 13 14.76 31.66 -11.23
C LYS A 13 16.01 31.55 -10.38
N GLY A 14 16.89 32.54 -10.52
CA GLY A 14 18.18 32.60 -9.79
C GLY A 14 19.05 31.39 -10.11
N ASP A 15 19.49 30.67 -9.10
CA ASP A 15 20.37 29.49 -9.24
C ASP A 15 19.62 28.20 -9.54
N GLN A 16 18.27 28.20 -9.54
CA GLN A 16 17.46 27.00 -9.74
C GLN A 16 17.72 26.35 -11.11
N PRO A 17 17.76 27.07 -12.26
CA PRO A 17 18.02 26.43 -13.56
C PRO A 17 19.34 25.67 -13.60
N GLN A 18 20.39 26.27 -13.02
CA GLN A 18 21.69 25.62 -12.94
C GLN A 18 21.70 24.41 -12.03
N ALA A 19 21.03 24.49 -10.87
CA ALA A 19 20.88 23.37 -9.93
C ALA A 19 20.12 22.21 -10.55
N ILE A 20 18.98 22.46 -11.22
CA ILE A 20 18.18 21.46 -11.92
C ILE A 20 19.03 20.70 -12.92
N LYS A 21 19.68 21.46 -13.84
CA LYS A 21 20.51 20.87 -14.88
C LYS A 21 21.65 20.03 -14.31
N LYS A 22 22.37 20.57 -13.33
CA LYS A 22 23.51 19.87 -12.72
C LYS A 22 23.09 18.59 -11.98
N ILE A 23 21.98 18.62 -11.26
CA ILE A 23 21.48 17.43 -10.56
C ILE A 23 21.02 16.37 -11.56
N ALA A 24 20.33 16.76 -12.64
CA ALA A 24 19.86 15.83 -13.67
C ALA A 24 21.04 15.19 -14.42
N GLU A 25 22.03 15.97 -14.88
CA GLU A 25 23.24 15.47 -15.52
C GLU A 25 24.01 14.50 -14.62
N ASN A 26 24.20 14.84 -13.34
CA ASN A 26 24.85 13.97 -12.38
C ASN A 26 24.11 12.65 -12.13
N LEU A 27 22.77 12.67 -12.17
CA LEU A 27 21.95 11.45 -12.07
C LEU A 27 22.11 10.55 -13.30
N ASP A 28 22.24 11.14 -14.48
CA ASP A 28 22.46 10.40 -15.73
C ASP A 28 23.89 9.83 -15.80
N ASP A 29 24.86 10.54 -15.23
CA ASP A 29 26.24 10.07 -15.06
C ASP A 29 26.40 9.03 -13.95
N GLY A 30 25.30 8.70 -13.23
CA GLY A 30 25.27 7.66 -12.18
C GLY A 30 25.83 8.12 -10.82
N LEU A 31 25.89 9.42 -10.56
CA LEU A 31 26.30 9.93 -9.24
C LEU A 31 25.27 9.57 -8.17
N LEU A 32 25.69 8.80 -7.18
CA LEU A 32 24.78 8.22 -6.18
C LEU A 32 24.29 9.22 -5.13
N ASN A 33 25.12 10.20 -4.76
CA ASN A 33 24.81 11.13 -3.67
C ASN A 33 24.99 12.57 -4.12
N GLN A 34 23.96 13.39 -3.91
CA GLN A 34 23.96 14.81 -4.19
C GLN A 34 23.28 15.57 -3.06
N THR A 35 23.71 16.77 -2.78
CA THR A 35 23.12 17.64 -1.77
C THR A 35 22.69 18.96 -2.37
N LEU A 36 21.39 19.27 -2.28
CA LEU A 36 20.83 20.58 -2.63
C LEU A 36 20.76 21.44 -1.37
N LEU A 37 21.66 22.44 -1.27
CA LEU A 37 21.67 23.37 -0.16
C LEU A 37 20.92 24.66 -0.54
N GLY A 38 20.02 25.09 0.34
CA GLY A 38 19.26 26.33 0.16
C GLY A 38 18.51 26.71 1.41
N VAL A 39 18.30 28.01 1.62
CA VAL A 39 17.52 28.53 2.75
C VAL A 39 16.05 28.11 2.64
N THR A 40 15.32 28.23 3.75
CA THR A 40 13.86 28.02 3.74
C THR A 40 13.20 29.01 2.79
N GLY A 41 12.26 28.52 1.97
CA GLY A 41 11.56 29.34 0.97
C GLY A 41 12.33 29.55 -0.35
N SER A 42 13.53 28.96 -0.54
CA SER A 42 14.28 29.06 -1.80
C SER A 42 13.72 28.19 -2.95
N GLY A 43 12.60 27.52 -2.76
CA GLY A 43 11.97 26.67 -3.78
C GLY A 43 12.67 25.33 -4.01
N LYS A 44 13.30 24.74 -2.96
CA LYS A 44 13.95 23.42 -3.08
C LYS A 44 13.00 22.33 -3.58
N THR A 45 11.74 22.29 -3.08
CA THR A 45 10.73 21.32 -3.52
C THR A 45 10.44 21.47 -4.99
N TYR A 46 10.25 22.70 -5.46
CA TYR A 46 10.06 23.00 -6.88
C TYR A 46 11.27 22.60 -7.73
N THR A 47 12.48 22.88 -7.26
CA THR A 47 13.72 22.46 -7.92
C THR A 47 13.77 20.94 -8.11
N ILE A 48 13.44 20.17 -7.06
CA ILE A 48 13.37 18.69 -7.15
C ILE A 48 12.24 18.23 -8.06
N ALA A 49 11.08 18.88 -8.04
CA ALA A 49 10.01 18.57 -8.98
C ALA A 49 10.47 18.74 -10.44
N LYS A 50 11.19 19.81 -10.74
CA LYS A 50 11.78 20.02 -12.07
C LYS A 50 12.85 19.00 -12.44
N VAL A 51 13.65 18.52 -11.48
CA VAL A 51 14.60 17.42 -11.70
C VAL A 51 13.85 16.11 -12.06
N ILE A 52 12.74 15.80 -11.37
CA ILE A 52 11.92 14.62 -11.68
C ILE A 52 11.31 14.75 -13.09
N GLU A 53 10.83 15.94 -13.45
CA GLU A 53 10.33 16.22 -14.81
C GLU A 53 11.42 16.01 -15.87
N GLU A 54 12.65 16.47 -15.65
CA GLU A 54 13.74 16.37 -16.61
C GLU A 54 14.26 14.93 -16.74
N THR A 55 14.41 14.22 -15.63
CA THR A 55 14.96 12.85 -15.61
C THR A 55 13.94 11.78 -15.94
N GLN A 56 12.64 12.07 -15.83
CA GLN A 56 11.55 11.12 -16.10
C GLN A 56 11.66 9.81 -15.30
N ARG A 57 12.21 9.86 -14.08
CA ARG A 57 12.40 8.70 -13.21
C ARG A 57 11.36 8.70 -12.09
N PRO A 58 10.80 7.53 -11.71
CA PRO A 58 9.99 7.43 -10.50
C PRO A 58 10.84 7.83 -9.28
N ALA A 59 10.19 8.44 -8.28
CA ALA A 59 10.89 9.01 -7.14
C ALA A 59 10.24 8.65 -5.81
N ILE A 60 11.08 8.50 -4.78
CA ILE A 60 10.64 8.41 -3.38
C ILE A 60 11.16 9.63 -2.64
N ILE A 61 10.24 10.38 -2.05
CA ILE A 61 10.50 11.57 -1.24
C ILE A 61 10.39 11.19 0.23
N MET A 62 11.51 11.08 0.92
CA MET A 62 11.54 10.69 2.33
C MET A 62 11.48 11.92 3.25
N ALA A 63 10.51 11.95 4.14
CA ALA A 63 10.35 12.98 5.16
C ALA A 63 10.62 12.43 6.56
N PRO A 64 11.20 13.21 7.49
CA PRO A 64 11.54 12.75 8.84
C PRO A 64 10.32 12.51 9.74
N ASN A 65 9.17 13.10 9.42
CA ASN A 65 7.94 12.94 10.18
C ASN A 65 6.68 13.05 9.32
N LYS A 66 5.51 12.69 9.90
CA LYS A 66 4.23 12.69 9.20
C LYS A 66 3.79 14.08 8.72
N THR A 67 4.03 15.11 9.51
CA THR A 67 3.61 16.50 9.20
C THR A 67 4.33 17.01 7.96
N LEU A 68 5.65 16.84 7.89
CA LEU A 68 6.42 17.24 6.72
C LEU A 68 6.10 16.36 5.51
N ALA A 69 5.85 15.06 5.72
CA ALA A 69 5.40 14.18 4.64
C ALA A 69 4.06 14.66 4.05
N ALA A 70 3.11 15.06 4.89
CA ALA A 70 1.82 15.59 4.43
C ALA A 70 1.98 16.89 3.63
N GLN A 71 2.83 17.80 4.10
CA GLN A 71 3.13 19.04 3.36
C GLN A 71 3.74 18.72 1.99
N LEU A 72 4.78 17.89 1.94
CA LEU A 72 5.43 17.52 0.69
C LEU A 72 4.48 16.79 -0.26
N TYR A 73 3.63 15.91 0.28
CA TYR A 73 2.60 15.24 -0.52
C TYR A 73 1.67 16.24 -1.21
N GLY A 74 1.19 17.26 -0.48
CA GLY A 74 0.37 18.33 -1.05
C GLY A 74 1.12 19.10 -2.14
N GLU A 75 2.35 19.56 -1.85
CA GLU A 75 3.18 20.30 -2.82
C GLU A 75 3.45 19.49 -4.11
N PHE A 76 3.85 18.20 -3.98
CA PHE A 76 4.09 17.35 -5.15
C PHE A 76 2.80 17.03 -5.92
N LYS A 77 1.66 16.88 -5.25
CA LYS A 77 0.38 16.68 -5.90
C LYS A 77 -0.07 17.88 -6.71
N ASP A 78 0.21 19.08 -6.21
CA ASP A 78 -0.04 20.33 -6.94
C ASP A 78 0.88 20.48 -8.15
N PHE A 79 2.17 20.10 -8.03
CA PHE A 79 3.11 20.12 -9.15
C PHE A 79 2.84 19.06 -10.21
N PHE A 80 2.29 17.90 -9.83
CA PHE A 80 2.07 16.76 -10.71
C PHE A 80 0.60 16.30 -10.72
N PRO A 81 -0.37 17.16 -11.10
CA PRO A 81 -1.79 16.83 -11.02
C PRO A 81 -2.21 15.71 -11.98
N GLU A 82 -1.43 15.44 -13.02
CA GLU A 82 -1.70 14.39 -14.02
C GLU A 82 -0.93 13.09 -13.78
N ASN A 83 0.01 13.07 -12.83
CA ASN A 83 0.83 11.91 -12.48
C ASN A 83 0.39 11.31 -11.14
N ARG A 84 0.88 10.12 -10.84
CA ARG A 84 0.56 9.44 -9.58
C ARG A 84 1.47 9.93 -8.47
N VAL A 85 0.92 10.73 -7.57
CA VAL A 85 1.57 11.14 -6.33
C VAL A 85 0.90 10.41 -5.18
N GLU A 86 1.65 9.55 -4.51
CA GLU A 86 1.18 8.62 -3.50
C GLU A 86 1.75 8.92 -2.13
N TYR A 87 1.03 8.52 -1.07
CA TYR A 87 1.38 8.82 0.30
C TYR A 87 1.63 7.55 1.10
N PHE A 88 2.80 7.42 1.72
CA PHE A 88 3.20 6.23 2.43
C PHE A 88 3.81 6.53 3.79
N ILE A 89 2.96 6.61 4.82
CA ILE A 89 3.37 6.88 6.21
C ILE A 89 2.90 5.77 7.14
N SER A 90 3.23 5.86 8.42
CA SER A 90 2.69 4.94 9.44
C SER A 90 1.17 5.10 9.55
N TYR A 91 0.45 3.99 9.49
CA TYR A 91 -1.01 3.94 9.62
C TYR A 91 -1.52 4.07 11.07
N TYR A 92 -0.62 4.09 12.06
CA TYR A 92 -1.01 4.35 13.45
C TYR A 92 -1.23 5.84 13.66
N ASP A 93 -2.43 6.24 14.09
CA ASP A 93 -2.68 7.60 14.59
C ASP A 93 -2.13 7.76 15.99
N TYR A 94 -2.27 6.72 16.79
CA TYR A 94 -1.76 6.64 18.15
C TYR A 94 -1.14 5.26 18.37
N TYR A 95 -0.01 5.24 19.05
CA TYR A 95 0.65 4.02 19.47
C TYR A 95 1.30 4.21 20.83
N GLN A 96 0.82 3.47 21.82
CA GLN A 96 1.42 3.36 23.14
C GLN A 96 1.91 1.94 23.34
N PRO A 97 3.23 1.73 23.50
CA PRO A 97 3.74 0.41 23.84
C PRO A 97 3.34 0.06 25.28
N GLU A 98 3.26 -1.22 25.54
CA GLU A 98 3.15 -1.72 26.91
C GLU A 98 4.35 -1.29 27.74
N ALA A 99 4.10 -0.91 28.99
CA ALA A 99 5.14 -0.53 29.93
C ALA A 99 4.73 -0.89 31.35
N TYR A 100 5.74 -1.25 32.16
CA TYR A 100 5.55 -1.46 33.59
C TYR A 100 6.32 -0.40 34.38
N VAL A 101 5.64 0.29 35.29
CA VAL A 101 6.23 1.30 36.16
C VAL A 101 6.41 0.70 37.55
N PRO A 102 7.62 0.24 37.92
CA PRO A 102 7.84 -0.45 39.20
C PRO A 102 7.53 0.39 40.44
N SER A 103 7.75 1.71 40.33
CA SER A 103 7.54 2.63 41.46
C SER A 103 6.08 2.77 41.92
N SER A 104 5.15 2.53 41.00
CA SER A 104 3.70 2.62 41.26
C SER A 104 2.97 1.30 41.09
N ASP A 105 3.72 0.20 40.83
CA ASP A 105 3.17 -1.12 40.49
C ASP A 105 2.07 -1.03 39.41
N THR A 106 2.31 -0.21 38.40
CA THR A 106 1.32 0.08 37.37
C THR A 106 1.74 -0.54 36.05
N TYR A 107 0.86 -1.36 35.50
CA TYR A 107 1.00 -1.89 34.13
C TYR A 107 0.22 -1.02 33.17
N ILE A 108 0.91 -0.46 32.17
CA ILE A 108 0.31 0.30 31.08
C ILE A 108 0.12 -0.69 29.92
N ALA A 109 -1.13 -0.94 29.56
CA ALA A 109 -1.44 -1.82 28.44
C ALA A 109 -1.06 -1.16 27.10
N LYS A 110 -0.70 -2.01 26.11
CA LYS A 110 -0.52 -1.56 24.74
C LYS A 110 -1.82 -0.98 24.20
N ASP A 111 -1.74 0.20 23.60
CA ASP A 111 -2.86 0.85 22.92
C ASP A 111 -2.42 1.32 21.53
N ALA A 112 -3.24 1.07 20.51
CA ALA A 112 -2.94 1.46 19.13
C ALA A 112 -4.23 1.75 18.38
N ASN A 113 -4.28 2.88 17.70
CA ASN A 113 -5.36 3.24 16.81
C ASN A 113 -4.86 3.25 15.36
N ILE A 114 -5.49 2.45 14.50
CA ILE A 114 -5.16 2.33 13.08
C ILE A 114 -6.09 3.25 12.29
N ASN A 115 -5.49 4.06 11.42
CA ASN A 115 -6.22 4.89 10.47
C ASN A 115 -6.43 4.13 9.16
N GLU A 116 -7.65 3.70 8.91
CA GLU A 116 -8.02 2.92 7.72
C GLU A 116 -7.79 3.69 6.41
N HIS A 117 -7.93 5.01 6.43
CA HIS A 117 -7.67 5.83 5.24
C HIS A 117 -6.18 5.86 4.89
N ILE A 118 -5.32 5.98 5.89
CA ILE A 118 -3.86 5.91 5.68
C ILE A 118 -3.46 4.49 5.20
N GLU A 119 -4.08 3.44 5.74
CA GLU A 119 -3.84 2.08 5.26
C GLU A 119 -4.23 1.93 3.78
N GLN A 120 -5.37 2.47 3.38
CA GLN A 120 -5.80 2.53 1.97
C GLN A 120 -4.77 3.26 1.09
N MET A 121 -4.28 4.43 1.51
CA MET A 121 -3.28 5.20 0.76
C MET A 121 -1.97 4.41 0.59
N ARG A 122 -1.56 3.64 1.60
CA ARG A 122 -0.39 2.75 1.52
C ARG A 122 -0.57 1.64 0.48
N LEU A 123 -1.76 1.03 0.44
CA LEU A 123 -2.09 0.02 -0.57
C LEU A 123 -2.13 0.63 -1.98
N SER A 124 -2.70 1.84 -2.12
CA SER A 124 -2.68 2.62 -3.36
C SER A 124 -1.26 2.87 -3.84
N ALA A 125 -0.37 3.31 -2.95
CA ALA A 125 1.04 3.55 -3.28
C ALA A 125 1.74 2.29 -3.79
N THR A 126 1.50 1.15 -3.14
CA THR A 126 2.08 -0.14 -3.57
C THR A 126 1.56 -0.55 -4.94
N LYS A 127 0.26 -0.42 -5.18
CA LYS A 127 -0.35 -0.68 -6.50
C LYS A 127 0.24 0.24 -7.57
N ALA A 128 0.33 1.55 -7.29
CA ALA A 128 0.85 2.53 -8.23
C ALA A 128 2.29 2.22 -8.65
N LEU A 129 3.16 1.81 -7.72
CA LEU A 129 4.54 1.40 -8.00
C LEU A 129 4.63 0.15 -8.89
N ILE A 130 3.66 -0.76 -8.77
CA ILE A 130 3.63 -1.99 -9.57
C ILE A 130 3.09 -1.73 -10.98
N GLU A 131 2.03 -0.91 -11.09
CA GLU A 131 1.32 -0.70 -12.35
C GLU A 131 1.89 0.41 -13.22
N ALA A 132 2.58 1.40 -12.63
CA ALA A 132 2.97 2.63 -13.32
C ALA A 132 4.42 3.02 -13.09
N LYS A 133 5.01 3.63 -14.11
CA LYS A 133 6.37 4.19 -14.04
C LYS A 133 6.39 5.69 -13.71
N ASP A 134 5.25 6.35 -13.79
CA ASP A 134 5.06 7.78 -13.52
C ASP A 134 4.56 8.01 -12.09
N THR A 135 5.21 7.36 -11.12
CA THR A 135 4.80 7.39 -9.70
C THR A 135 5.83 8.12 -8.85
N ILE A 136 5.35 9.03 -8.02
CA ILE A 136 6.11 9.68 -6.94
C ILE A 136 5.50 9.24 -5.62
N VAL A 137 6.31 8.69 -4.71
CA VAL A 137 5.85 8.30 -3.37
C VAL A 137 6.44 9.24 -2.33
N VAL A 138 5.58 9.93 -1.59
CA VAL A 138 6.00 10.71 -0.43
C VAL A 138 5.84 9.85 0.82
N ALA A 139 6.95 9.60 1.50
CA ALA A 139 7.03 8.62 2.56
C ALA A 139 7.65 9.17 3.85
N SER A 140 7.33 8.54 4.96
CA SER A 140 8.05 8.71 6.23
C SER A 140 8.99 7.52 6.48
N VAL A 141 9.72 7.54 7.58
CA VAL A 141 10.61 6.46 8.04
C VAL A 141 9.92 5.08 8.07
N SER A 142 8.59 5.02 8.19
CA SER A 142 7.84 3.75 8.17
C SER A 142 7.96 2.97 6.87
N ALA A 143 8.36 3.61 5.78
CA ALA A 143 8.61 2.94 4.49
C ALA A 143 9.89 2.08 4.48
N ILE A 144 10.80 2.28 5.45
CA ILE A 144 12.06 1.53 5.56
C ILE A 144 11.82 0.13 6.13
N TYR A 145 10.77 -0.03 6.94
CA TYR A 145 10.46 -1.31 7.59
C TYR A 145 9.76 -2.25 6.62
N GLY A 146 10.25 -3.51 6.59
CA GLY A 146 9.76 -4.52 5.65
C GLY A 146 8.27 -4.82 5.78
N LEU A 147 7.61 -4.94 4.64
CA LEU A 147 6.19 -5.31 4.50
C LEU A 147 6.02 -6.77 4.03
N GLY A 148 7.09 -7.56 4.09
CA GLY A 148 7.15 -8.90 3.52
C GLY A 148 7.96 -8.93 2.21
N ALA A 149 8.00 -10.11 1.57
CA ALA A 149 8.69 -10.29 0.31
C ALA A 149 7.84 -9.77 -0.86
N PRO A 150 8.33 -8.81 -1.67
CA PRO A 150 7.57 -8.26 -2.80
C PRO A 150 7.12 -9.33 -3.80
N GLU A 151 7.95 -10.34 -4.03
CA GLU A 151 7.66 -11.45 -4.94
C GLU A 151 6.46 -12.28 -4.46
N SER A 152 6.34 -12.47 -3.15
CA SER A 152 5.20 -13.18 -2.54
C SER A 152 3.91 -12.38 -2.69
N TYR A 153 3.97 -11.08 -2.47
CA TYR A 153 2.84 -10.18 -2.66
C TYR A 153 2.36 -10.16 -4.12
N LEU A 154 3.29 -10.04 -5.07
CA LEU A 154 2.99 -10.04 -6.51
C LEU A 154 2.35 -11.34 -7.00
N LYS A 155 2.77 -12.50 -6.46
CA LYS A 155 2.17 -13.80 -6.79
C LYS A 155 0.73 -13.94 -6.32
N MET A 156 0.30 -13.12 -5.38
CA MET A 156 -1.06 -13.14 -4.85
C MET A 156 -2.00 -12.18 -5.57
N VAL A 157 -1.51 -11.35 -6.49
CA VAL A 157 -2.35 -10.45 -7.30
C VAL A 157 -3.22 -11.30 -8.22
N LEU A 158 -4.53 -11.08 -8.15
CA LEU A 158 -5.52 -11.73 -9.01
C LEU A 158 -5.67 -10.92 -10.30
N ASN A 159 -5.16 -11.45 -11.40
CA ASN A 159 -5.30 -10.86 -12.72
C ASN A 159 -6.42 -11.56 -13.47
N LEU A 160 -7.40 -10.81 -13.94
CA LEU A 160 -8.55 -11.31 -14.67
C LEU A 160 -8.70 -10.57 -16.00
N SER A 161 -9.03 -11.32 -17.04
CA SER A 161 -9.19 -10.78 -18.40
C SER A 161 -10.54 -11.18 -18.98
N ARG A 162 -11.16 -10.28 -19.73
CA ARG A 162 -12.39 -10.59 -20.47
C ARG A 162 -12.14 -11.73 -21.44
N GLY A 163 -13.02 -12.70 -21.45
CA GLY A 163 -12.90 -13.91 -22.27
C GLY A 163 -12.08 -15.06 -21.66
N GLU A 164 -11.48 -14.84 -20.49
CA GLU A 164 -10.76 -15.86 -19.75
C GLU A 164 -11.71 -16.95 -19.23
N VAL A 165 -11.24 -18.20 -19.30
CA VAL A 165 -11.99 -19.35 -18.75
C VAL A 165 -11.48 -19.61 -17.35
N ILE A 166 -12.32 -19.32 -16.36
CA ILE A 166 -12.01 -19.48 -14.95
C ILE A 166 -13.29 -19.76 -14.16
N ASN A 167 -13.22 -20.72 -13.25
CA ASN A 167 -14.38 -21.07 -12.43
C ASN A 167 -14.62 -20.02 -11.34
N GLN A 168 -15.89 -19.68 -11.11
CA GLN A 168 -16.28 -18.73 -10.06
C GLN A 168 -15.66 -19.08 -8.69
N ARG A 169 -15.67 -20.37 -8.31
CA ARG A 169 -15.11 -20.81 -7.03
C ARG A 169 -13.62 -20.54 -6.87
N ASP A 170 -12.87 -20.57 -7.98
CA ASP A 170 -11.42 -20.31 -7.95
C ASP A 170 -11.16 -18.82 -7.72
N ILE A 171 -11.94 -17.94 -8.34
CA ILE A 171 -11.90 -16.49 -8.06
C ILE A 171 -12.20 -16.24 -6.57
N LEU A 172 -13.28 -16.82 -6.05
CA LEU A 172 -13.67 -16.63 -4.65
C LEU A 172 -12.63 -17.18 -3.66
N ARG A 173 -12.02 -18.33 -3.97
CA ARG A 173 -10.94 -18.91 -3.16
C ARG A 173 -9.72 -17.99 -3.15
N GLN A 174 -9.36 -17.43 -4.28
CA GLN A 174 -8.23 -16.51 -4.37
C GLN A 174 -8.50 -15.21 -3.61
N LEU A 175 -9.69 -14.63 -3.72
CA LEU A 175 -10.10 -13.47 -2.93
C LEU A 175 -10.02 -13.75 -1.43
N ALA A 176 -10.50 -14.92 -0.97
CA ALA A 176 -10.38 -15.32 0.44
C ALA A 176 -8.91 -15.47 0.87
N THR A 177 -8.05 -16.05 0.03
CA THR A 177 -6.60 -16.15 0.28
C THR A 177 -5.94 -14.78 0.37
N MET A 178 -6.43 -13.81 -0.39
CA MET A 178 -6.01 -12.41 -0.36
C MET A 178 -6.62 -11.61 0.81
N GLN A 179 -7.32 -12.30 1.72
CA GLN A 179 -7.98 -11.76 2.92
C GLN A 179 -9.19 -10.84 2.66
N TYR A 180 -9.79 -10.92 1.47
CA TYR A 180 -11.07 -10.27 1.23
C TYR A 180 -12.18 -10.99 2.00
N ALA A 181 -13.04 -10.22 2.68
CA ALA A 181 -14.18 -10.76 3.39
C ALA A 181 -15.40 -10.85 2.45
N ARG A 182 -16.12 -11.99 2.47
CA ARG A 182 -17.40 -12.04 1.81
C ARG A 182 -18.44 -11.30 2.66
N ASN A 183 -19.07 -10.29 2.08
CA ASN A 183 -20.14 -9.57 2.75
C ASN A 183 -21.19 -9.14 1.71
N ASP A 184 -22.33 -9.84 1.71
CA ASP A 184 -23.39 -9.60 0.75
C ASP A 184 -24.33 -8.44 1.19
N LEU A 185 -24.31 -8.05 2.47
CA LEU A 185 -25.17 -7.02 3.05
C LEU A 185 -24.50 -5.66 3.14
N ASP A 186 -23.27 -5.62 3.66
CA ASP A 186 -22.49 -4.40 3.86
C ASP A 186 -21.24 -4.45 2.98
N PHE A 187 -21.36 -3.86 1.80
CA PHE A 187 -20.31 -3.89 0.77
C PHE A 187 -19.30 -2.78 1.00
N GLN A 188 -18.25 -3.09 1.76
CA GLN A 188 -17.17 -2.17 2.13
C GLN A 188 -15.87 -2.49 1.41
N ARG A 189 -14.88 -1.60 1.49
CA ARG A 189 -13.53 -1.83 0.98
C ARG A 189 -12.91 -3.09 1.57
N GLY A 190 -12.20 -3.84 0.72
CA GLY A 190 -11.62 -5.14 1.11
C GLY A 190 -12.67 -6.23 1.31
N SER A 191 -13.85 -6.08 0.73
CA SER A 191 -14.88 -7.11 0.69
C SER A 191 -15.29 -7.46 -0.73
N PHE A 192 -15.94 -8.60 -0.88
CA PHE A 192 -16.62 -9.01 -2.11
C PHE A 192 -18.00 -9.54 -1.80
N ARG A 193 -18.88 -9.48 -2.78
CA ARG A 193 -20.23 -10.10 -2.73
C ARG A 193 -20.50 -10.85 -4.01
N VAL A 194 -21.42 -11.81 -3.94
CA VAL A 194 -21.77 -12.66 -5.07
C VAL A 194 -23.28 -12.63 -5.31
N ARG A 195 -23.67 -12.34 -6.52
CA ARG A 195 -25.09 -12.33 -6.94
C ARG A 195 -25.25 -13.12 -8.23
N GLY A 196 -25.64 -14.39 -8.11
CA GLY A 196 -25.72 -15.30 -9.25
C GLY A 196 -24.35 -15.49 -9.90
N ASN A 197 -24.22 -15.10 -11.16
CA ASN A 197 -22.98 -15.19 -11.94
C ASN A 197 -22.11 -13.92 -11.85
N SER A 198 -22.50 -12.94 -11.04
CA SER A 198 -21.75 -11.69 -10.88
C SER A 198 -21.00 -11.69 -9.56
N ILE A 199 -19.72 -11.27 -9.61
CA ILE A 199 -18.87 -11.05 -8.44
C ILE A 199 -18.56 -9.56 -8.38
N ASP A 200 -18.98 -8.90 -7.31
CA ASP A 200 -18.62 -7.52 -7.02
C ASP A 200 -17.47 -7.54 -6.01
N ILE A 201 -16.40 -6.82 -6.31
CA ILE A 201 -15.21 -6.69 -5.47
C ILE A 201 -14.98 -5.21 -5.20
N PHE A 202 -14.84 -4.83 -3.94
CA PHE A 202 -14.42 -3.48 -3.58
C PHE A 202 -12.95 -3.52 -3.17
N PRO A 203 -12.01 -3.15 -4.07
CA PRO A 203 -10.60 -3.23 -3.78
C PRO A 203 -10.23 -2.41 -2.55
N ALA A 204 -9.28 -2.93 -1.76
CA ALA A 204 -8.90 -2.30 -0.49
C ALA A 204 -8.20 -0.94 -0.69
N GLU A 205 -7.52 -0.77 -1.81
CA GLU A 205 -6.85 0.47 -2.21
C GLU A 205 -7.78 1.48 -2.90
N ALA A 206 -8.96 1.05 -3.35
CA ALA A 206 -9.86 1.91 -4.12
C ALA A 206 -10.51 2.99 -3.25
N GLU A 207 -10.67 4.18 -3.81
CA GLU A 207 -11.32 5.29 -3.11
C GLU A 207 -12.85 5.22 -3.23
N LYS A 208 -13.37 5.03 -4.44
CA LYS A 208 -14.81 5.12 -4.72
C LYS A 208 -15.32 4.09 -5.73
N GLU A 209 -14.43 3.35 -6.38
CA GLU A 209 -14.79 2.47 -7.49
C GLU A 209 -14.70 1.01 -7.07
N ALA A 210 -15.74 0.25 -7.33
CA ALA A 210 -15.74 -1.19 -7.20
C ALA A 210 -15.65 -1.86 -8.57
N VAL A 211 -15.22 -3.12 -8.57
CA VAL A 211 -15.09 -3.94 -9.77
C VAL A 211 -16.21 -4.96 -9.81
N ARG A 212 -16.91 -5.08 -10.93
CA ARG A 212 -17.83 -6.18 -11.20
C ARG A 212 -17.27 -7.08 -12.27
N ILE A 213 -17.33 -8.38 -12.03
CA ILE A 213 -16.96 -9.45 -12.94
C ILE A 213 -18.21 -10.24 -13.23
N GLU A 214 -18.59 -10.33 -14.50
CA GLU A 214 -19.70 -11.15 -14.95
C GLU A 214 -19.19 -12.43 -15.60
N LEU A 215 -19.81 -13.53 -15.22
CA LEU A 215 -19.45 -14.86 -15.71
C LEU A 215 -20.60 -15.42 -16.53
N GLU A 216 -20.30 -15.95 -17.68
CA GLU A 216 -21.21 -16.76 -18.46
C GLU A 216 -20.63 -18.18 -18.52
N PHE A 217 -21.29 -19.12 -17.81
CA PHE A 217 -20.71 -20.41 -17.45
C PHE A 217 -19.38 -20.24 -16.70
N ASP A 218 -18.27 -20.82 -17.17
CA ASP A 218 -16.93 -20.67 -16.59
C ASP A 218 -16.06 -19.70 -17.39
N LYS A 219 -16.67 -18.67 -18.01
CA LYS A 219 -15.96 -17.66 -18.81
C LYS A 219 -16.32 -16.27 -18.36
N ILE A 220 -15.34 -15.41 -18.20
CA ILE A 220 -15.55 -13.98 -17.92
C ILE A 220 -16.14 -13.33 -19.16
N SER A 221 -17.41 -12.91 -19.09
CA SER A 221 -18.08 -12.18 -20.18
C SER A 221 -17.70 -10.72 -20.15
N ASP A 222 -17.76 -10.09 -18.98
CA ASP A 222 -17.53 -8.67 -18.81
C ASP A 222 -16.82 -8.32 -17.51
N ILE A 223 -16.07 -7.21 -17.56
CA ILE A 223 -15.41 -6.61 -16.40
C ILE A 223 -15.64 -5.11 -16.47
N TYR A 224 -16.14 -4.51 -15.40
CA TYR A 224 -16.30 -3.06 -15.35
C TYR A 224 -16.15 -2.45 -13.96
N PHE A 225 -15.75 -1.22 -13.93
CA PHE A 225 -15.80 -0.38 -12.73
C PHE A 225 -17.19 0.20 -12.57
N PHE A 226 -17.68 0.22 -11.34
CA PHE A 226 -18.97 0.79 -10.99
C PHE A 226 -18.90 1.52 -9.65
N ASP A 227 -19.83 2.46 -9.46
CA ASP A 227 -20.02 3.12 -8.18
C ASP A 227 -20.78 2.18 -7.23
N PRO A 228 -20.20 1.78 -6.09
CA PRO A 228 -20.81 0.83 -5.16
C PRO A 228 -22.09 1.35 -4.49
N LEU A 229 -22.30 2.67 -4.43
CA LEU A 229 -23.48 3.30 -3.83
C LEU A 229 -24.66 3.32 -4.79
N THR A 230 -24.42 3.72 -6.03
CA THR A 230 -25.47 3.86 -7.04
C THR A 230 -25.63 2.64 -7.94
N GLY A 231 -24.60 1.80 -8.03
CA GLY A 231 -24.53 0.67 -8.98
C GLY A 231 -24.26 1.10 -10.42
N THR A 232 -24.02 2.38 -10.67
CA THR A 232 -23.79 2.93 -12.02
C THR A 232 -22.46 2.46 -12.57
N VAL A 233 -22.46 1.92 -13.78
CA VAL A 233 -21.24 1.54 -14.51
C VAL A 233 -20.47 2.81 -14.89
N ILE A 234 -19.19 2.85 -14.50
CA ILE A 234 -18.29 3.97 -14.78
C ILE A 234 -17.52 3.68 -16.07
N LYS A 235 -16.96 2.47 -16.18
CA LYS A 235 -16.11 2.11 -17.31
C LYS A 235 -16.00 0.59 -17.47
N GLU A 236 -16.08 0.12 -18.72
CA GLU A 236 -15.74 -1.25 -19.08
C GLU A 236 -14.23 -1.42 -19.22
N MET A 237 -13.72 -2.59 -18.79
CA MET A 237 -12.31 -2.90 -18.81
C MET A 237 -12.04 -4.23 -19.50
N PRO A 238 -11.01 -4.34 -20.34
CA PRO A 238 -10.61 -5.60 -20.93
C PRO A 238 -9.92 -6.53 -19.92
N ARG A 239 -9.35 -5.97 -18.87
CA ARG A 239 -8.63 -6.68 -17.79
C ARG A 239 -8.60 -5.87 -16.51
N VAL A 240 -8.47 -6.55 -15.39
CA VAL A 240 -8.31 -5.95 -14.07
C VAL A 240 -7.32 -6.73 -13.24
N SER A 241 -6.56 -6.03 -12.40
CA SER A 241 -5.71 -6.62 -11.36
C SER A 241 -6.28 -6.25 -10.00
N ILE A 242 -6.60 -7.25 -9.19
CA ILE A 242 -7.06 -7.08 -7.80
C ILE A 242 -5.87 -7.39 -6.90
N PHE A 243 -5.52 -6.43 -6.06
CA PHE A 243 -4.39 -6.55 -5.13
C PHE A 243 -4.86 -7.10 -3.77
N PRO A 244 -3.97 -7.74 -2.99
CA PRO A 244 -4.31 -8.23 -1.66
C PRO A 244 -4.85 -7.12 -0.73
N LYS A 245 -5.76 -7.49 0.16
CA LYS A 245 -6.38 -6.56 1.12
C LYS A 245 -5.37 -5.91 2.07
N THR A 246 -4.27 -6.57 2.36
CA THR A 246 -3.21 -6.05 3.23
C THR A 246 -1.83 -6.40 2.67
N HIS A 247 -0.78 -5.70 3.13
CA HIS A 247 0.61 -6.04 2.80
C HIS A 247 1.09 -7.35 3.46
N TYR A 248 0.38 -7.84 4.48
CA TYR A 248 0.78 -8.96 5.32
C TYR A 248 0.18 -10.30 4.88
N VAL A 249 -0.26 -10.41 3.63
CA VAL A 249 -0.70 -11.67 3.07
C VAL A 249 0.48 -12.62 2.89
N THR A 250 0.29 -13.88 3.27
CA THR A 250 1.32 -14.90 3.23
C THR A 250 0.85 -16.09 2.40
N PRO A 251 1.64 -16.56 1.41
CA PRO A 251 1.29 -17.74 0.64
C PRO A 251 1.11 -18.98 1.52
N GLN A 252 0.15 -19.83 1.19
CA GLN A 252 -0.21 -21.01 1.99
C GLN A 252 0.96 -21.97 2.25
N ASN A 253 1.84 -22.15 1.27
CA ASN A 253 3.04 -22.98 1.42
C ASN A 253 3.99 -22.42 2.50
N THR A 254 4.13 -21.10 2.61
CA THR A 254 4.94 -20.45 3.65
C THR A 254 4.30 -20.64 5.04
N ILE A 255 2.96 -20.54 5.11
CA ILE A 255 2.21 -20.81 6.35
C ILE A 255 2.42 -22.26 6.79
N ASN A 256 2.27 -23.21 5.87
CA ASN A 256 2.44 -24.63 6.17
C ASN A 256 3.87 -24.93 6.67
N LYS A 257 4.89 -24.38 6.01
CA LYS A 257 6.28 -24.50 6.46
C LYS A 257 6.47 -23.91 7.87
N ALA A 258 5.95 -22.72 8.12
CA ALA A 258 6.03 -22.11 9.45
C ALA A 258 5.33 -22.95 10.53
N LEU A 259 4.19 -23.56 10.21
CA LEU A 259 3.49 -24.48 11.12
C LEU A 259 4.33 -25.73 11.44
N ASP A 260 5.03 -26.28 10.46
CA ASP A 260 5.91 -27.43 10.67
C ASP A 260 7.15 -27.05 11.49
N ASP A 261 7.76 -25.89 11.20
CA ASP A 261 8.89 -25.36 11.98
C ASP A 261 8.47 -25.09 13.44
N ILE A 262 7.28 -24.53 13.68
CA ILE A 262 6.72 -24.32 15.03
C ILE A 262 6.52 -25.65 15.76
N LYS A 263 6.01 -26.69 15.09
CA LYS A 263 5.84 -28.02 15.71
C LYS A 263 7.18 -28.59 16.13
N ILE A 264 8.20 -28.54 15.25
CA ILE A 264 9.53 -29.00 15.53
C ILE A 264 10.16 -28.26 16.73
N GLU A 265 9.95 -26.94 16.80
CA GLU A 265 10.43 -26.12 17.91
C GLU A 265 9.68 -26.42 19.22
N LEU A 266 8.38 -26.71 19.13
CA LEU A 266 7.53 -26.98 20.28
C LEU A 266 7.85 -28.32 20.94
N ASP A 267 8.14 -29.36 20.16
CA ASP A 267 8.38 -30.74 20.67
C ASP A 267 9.39 -30.82 21.83
N PRO A 268 10.56 -30.14 21.79
CA PRO A 268 11.50 -30.15 22.93
C PRO A 268 11.07 -29.20 24.07
N ARG A 269 10.12 -28.29 23.87
CA ARG A 269 9.73 -27.25 24.83
C ARG A 269 8.68 -27.64 25.87
N PRO A 270 7.72 -28.56 25.64
CA PRO A 270 6.71 -28.94 26.63
C PRO A 270 7.33 -29.39 27.95
N VAL A 271 8.48 -30.07 27.90
CA VAL A 271 9.19 -30.55 29.11
C VAL A 271 9.70 -29.39 29.96
N SER A 272 10.17 -28.30 29.36
CA SER A 272 10.63 -27.13 30.11
C SER A 272 9.47 -26.29 30.66
N TYR A 273 8.33 -26.22 29.96
CA TYR A 273 7.16 -25.47 30.42
C TYR A 273 6.28 -26.23 31.42
N THR A 274 6.22 -27.55 31.40
CA THR A 274 5.54 -28.33 32.44
C THR A 274 6.19 -28.22 33.81
N HIS A 275 7.48 -27.84 33.85
CA HIS A 275 8.20 -27.55 35.10
C HIS A 275 8.26 -26.04 35.42
N LEU A 276 7.89 -25.17 34.48
CA LEU A 276 7.77 -23.72 34.61
C LEU A 276 6.31 -23.27 34.52
N THR A 277 5.37 -24.04 35.04
CA THR A 277 4.03 -23.53 35.29
C THR A 277 4.16 -22.29 36.14
N LEU A 278 3.88 -21.12 35.54
CA LEU A 278 3.56 -19.95 36.33
C LEU A 278 2.60 -20.38 37.43
N PRO A 279 2.89 -20.09 38.71
CA PRO A 279 1.96 -20.41 39.77
C PRO A 279 0.66 -19.70 39.40
N THR A 280 -0.34 -20.48 39.04
CA THR A 280 -1.72 -19.98 38.94
C THR A 280 -2.01 -19.52 40.36
N LYS A 281 -1.95 -18.21 40.58
CA LYS A 281 -2.50 -17.63 41.79
C LYS A 281 -3.97 -17.93 41.78
N VAL A 282 -4.36 -19.00 42.43
CA VAL A 282 -5.72 -19.17 42.90
C VAL A 282 -5.85 -18.13 44.00
N SER A 283 -6.40 -16.96 43.65
CA SER A 283 -6.90 -16.02 44.63
C SER A 283 -8.10 -16.67 45.28
N VAL A 284 -7.97 -16.96 46.57
CA VAL A 284 -9.06 -17.24 47.48
C VAL A 284 -9.88 -15.97 47.67
#